data_333ba610888c9fb3104d3a34b2d9f5f0
#
_entry.id   333ba610888c9fb3104d3a34b2d9f5f0
#
_cell.length_a   1.000
_cell.length_b   1.000
_cell.length_c   1.000
_cell.angle_alpha   90.00
_cell.angle_beta   90.00
_cell.angle_gamma   90.00
#
_symmetry.space_group_name_H-M   'P 1'
#
loop_
_entity.id
_entity.type
_entity.pdbx_description
1 polymer ?
#
loop_
_entity_poly.entity_id
_entity_poly.type
_entity_poly.pdbx_seq_one_letter_code
_entity_poly.pdbx_strand_id
1 'polypeptide(L)'
;VKEQKSIEYLGCSIDFFIQYFQNKMDIANVDKEEKMTFDNIHIDHIKPVSMFDLNTKEEFLKCCHYTNLQPLLAKDNLEKSNTWDITDEIEWNTKLMKDLFI
;
A
#
# COMPACT_ATOMS: atom_id res chain seq x y z
N VAL A 1 0.30 18.38 14.41
CA VAL A 1 -1.05 17.86 14.33
C VAL A 1 -1.06 16.54 13.60
N LYS A 2 -1.77 15.56 14.12
CA LYS A 2 -1.79 14.18 13.60
C LYS A 2 -2.18 14.10 12.12
N GLU A 3 -3.15 14.91 11.69
CA GLU A 3 -3.63 14.90 10.31
C GLU A 3 -2.55 15.36 9.33
N GLN A 4 -1.79 16.40 9.66
CA GLN A 4 -0.71 16.88 8.81
C GLN A 4 0.41 15.87 8.67
N LYS A 5 0.74 15.14 9.75
CA LYS A 5 1.73 14.06 9.69
C LYS A 5 1.24 12.90 8.82
N SER A 6 -0.02 12.54 8.94
CA SER A 6 -0.62 11.49 8.11
C SER A 6 -0.55 11.86 6.63
N ILE A 7 -0.87 13.12 6.29
CA ILE A 7 -0.78 13.62 4.91
C ILE A 7 0.67 13.57 4.41
N GLU A 8 1.63 13.99 5.23
CA GLU A 8 3.05 13.95 4.87
C GLU A 8 3.51 12.53 4.58
N TYR A 9 3.17 11.57 5.45
CA TYR A 9 3.61 10.19 5.32
C TYR A 9 2.89 9.46 4.19
N LEU A 10 1.58 9.64 4.06
CA LEU A 10 0.80 9.01 3.00
C LEU A 10 1.04 9.64 1.62
N GLY A 11 1.45 10.91 1.59
CA GLY A 11 1.60 11.64 0.34
C GLY A 11 0.27 12.06 -0.28
N CYS A 12 -0.82 12.02 0.48
CA CYS A 12 -2.15 12.39 0.01
C CYS A 12 -3.07 12.72 1.20
N SER A 13 -4.23 13.30 0.93
CA SER A 13 -5.23 13.54 1.96
C SER A 13 -5.85 12.23 2.43
N ILE A 14 -6.43 12.25 3.63
CA ILE A 14 -7.15 11.08 4.17
C ILE A 14 -8.36 10.73 3.28
N ASP A 15 -9.09 11.72 2.79
CA ASP A 15 -10.23 11.49 1.91
C ASP A 15 -9.80 10.80 0.61
N PHE A 16 -8.70 11.26 0.02
CA PHE A 16 -8.14 10.61 -1.17
C PHE A 16 -7.75 9.16 -0.87
N PHE A 17 -7.09 8.93 0.26
CA PHE A 17 -6.64 7.59 0.65
C PHE A 17 -7.82 6.62 0.81
N ILE A 18 -8.89 7.07 1.47
CA ILE A 18 -10.11 6.26 1.65
C ILE A 18 -10.69 5.89 0.29
N GLN A 19 -10.81 6.86 -0.62
CA GLN A 19 -11.35 6.61 -1.96
C GLN A 19 -10.42 5.69 -2.77
N TYR A 20 -9.13 5.88 -2.65
CA TYR A 20 -8.12 5.04 -3.30
C TYR A 20 -8.25 3.59 -2.85
N PHE A 21 -8.39 3.36 -1.54
CA PHE A 21 -8.59 2.02 -1.00
C PHE A 21 -9.94 1.43 -1.41
N GLN A 22 -10.99 2.24 -1.41
CA GLN A 22 -12.31 1.77 -1.86
C GLN A 22 -12.25 1.29 -3.31
N ASN A 23 -11.59 2.05 -4.18
CA ASN A 23 -11.43 1.67 -5.59
C ASN A 23 -10.67 0.37 -5.74
N LYS A 24 -9.58 0.19 -4.97
CA LYS A 24 -8.82 -1.06 -5.00
C LYS A 24 -9.65 -2.26 -4.52
N MET A 25 -10.44 -2.06 -3.47
CA MET A 25 -11.34 -3.12 -2.97
C MET A 25 -12.41 -3.46 -4.01
N ASP A 26 -13.00 -2.46 -4.64
CA ASP A 26 -14.04 -2.67 -5.65
C ASP A 26 -13.52 -3.51 -6.82
N ILE A 27 -12.32 -3.18 -7.31
CA ILE A 27 -11.69 -3.94 -8.39
C ILE A 27 -11.40 -5.37 -7.97
N ALA A 28 -10.80 -5.56 -6.79
CA ALA A 28 -10.45 -6.88 -6.28
C ALA A 28 -11.69 -7.73 -6.00
N ASN A 29 -12.77 -7.10 -5.55
CA ASN A 29 -14.00 -7.79 -5.16
C ASN A 29 -14.78 -8.39 -6.33
N VAL A 30 -14.49 -7.98 -7.57
CA VAL A 30 -15.18 -8.51 -8.75
C VAL A 30 -15.12 -10.03 -8.79
N ASP A 31 -13.95 -10.61 -8.53
CA ASP A 31 -13.73 -12.05 -8.60
C ASP A 31 -13.49 -12.70 -7.23
N LYS A 32 -13.68 -11.95 -6.14
CA LYS A 32 -13.47 -12.50 -4.79
C LYS A 32 -14.74 -13.15 -4.25
N GLU A 33 -14.57 -14.34 -3.71
CA GLU A 33 -15.64 -15.04 -2.99
C GLU A 33 -15.96 -14.33 -1.69
N GLU A 34 -14.96 -14.03 -0.88
CA GLU A 34 -15.11 -13.21 0.32
C GLU A 34 -14.79 -11.75 -0.01
N LYS A 35 -15.82 -10.90 0.06
CA LYS A 35 -15.67 -9.50 -0.31
C LYS A 35 -14.91 -8.71 0.76
N MET A 36 -13.99 -7.85 0.32
CA MET A 36 -13.28 -6.93 1.21
C MET A 36 -14.14 -5.73 1.55
N THR A 37 -14.14 -5.34 2.82
CA THR A 37 -14.72 -4.12 3.33
C THR A 37 -13.71 -3.49 4.29
N PHE A 38 -13.94 -2.25 4.70
CA PHE A 38 -13.05 -1.61 5.69
C PHE A 38 -13.04 -2.33 7.04
N ASP A 39 -14.01 -3.20 7.30
CA ASP A 39 -14.11 -3.93 8.58
C ASP A 39 -13.26 -5.21 8.61
N ASN A 40 -12.92 -5.77 7.46
CA ASN A 40 -12.24 -7.08 7.40
C ASN A 40 -10.86 -7.04 6.73
N ILE A 41 -10.33 -5.86 6.47
CA ILE A 41 -9.03 -5.72 5.80
C ILE A 41 -7.94 -5.28 6.77
N HIS A 42 -6.70 -5.62 6.39
CA HIS A 42 -5.49 -5.00 6.92
C HIS A 42 -4.89 -4.09 5.84
N ILE A 43 -4.20 -3.04 6.28
CA ILE A 43 -3.38 -2.23 5.38
C ILE A 43 -2.04 -2.96 5.25
N ASP A 44 -1.71 -3.38 4.04
CA ASP A 44 -0.48 -4.12 3.75
C ASP A 44 0.51 -3.23 2.99
N HIS A 45 1.80 -3.37 3.31
CA HIS A 45 2.88 -2.75 2.55
C HIS A 45 3.24 -3.67 1.38
N ILE A 46 3.06 -3.19 0.15
CA ILE A 46 3.37 -3.98 -1.06
C ILE A 46 4.84 -4.39 -1.04
N LYS A 47 5.76 -3.42 -0.93
CA LYS A 47 7.16 -3.69 -0.64
C LYS A 47 7.31 -3.73 0.87
N PRO A 48 7.77 -4.88 1.43
CA PRO A 48 7.81 -5.06 2.88
C PRO A 48 8.65 -4.00 3.60
N VAL A 49 8.20 -3.63 4.81
CA VAL A 49 8.90 -2.66 5.66
C VAL A 49 10.37 -3.06 5.84
N SER A 50 10.66 -4.36 5.97
CA SER A 50 12.01 -4.87 6.15
C SER A 50 12.94 -4.58 4.98
N MET A 51 12.41 -4.23 3.80
CA MET A 51 13.19 -3.93 2.60
C MET A 51 13.53 -2.45 2.47
N PHE A 52 13.16 -1.62 3.44
CA PHE A 52 13.46 -0.18 3.46
C PHE A 52 14.44 0.14 4.56
N ASP A 53 15.32 1.12 4.30
CA ASP A 53 16.17 1.70 5.35
C ASP A 53 15.40 2.84 6.04
N LEU A 54 14.76 2.51 7.16
CA LEU A 54 13.92 3.47 7.89
C LEU A 54 14.72 4.58 8.59
N ASN A 55 16.05 4.49 8.57
CA ASN A 55 16.91 5.54 9.11
C ASN A 55 17.04 6.73 8.15
N THR A 56 16.72 6.54 6.87
CA THR A 56 16.68 7.63 5.91
C THR A 56 15.25 8.12 5.73
N LYS A 57 15.07 9.44 5.70
CA LYS A 57 13.76 10.05 5.54
C LYS A 57 13.14 9.66 4.19
N GLU A 58 13.95 9.64 3.13
CA GLU A 58 13.51 9.29 1.78
C GLU A 58 12.90 7.87 1.76
N GLU A 59 13.62 6.89 2.30
CA GLU A 59 13.16 5.50 2.34
C GLU A 59 11.92 5.35 3.23
N PHE A 60 11.90 6.03 4.37
CA PHE A 60 10.75 6.02 5.26
C PHE A 60 9.49 6.54 4.57
N LEU A 61 9.59 7.66 3.84
CA LEU A 61 8.45 8.23 3.12
C LEU A 61 7.97 7.32 2.00
N LYS A 62 8.86 6.65 1.29
CA LYS A 62 8.48 5.66 0.27
C LYS A 62 7.74 4.48 0.88
N CYS A 63 8.20 4.00 2.03
CA CYS A 63 7.57 2.90 2.76
C CYS A 63 6.12 3.22 3.13
N CYS A 64 5.87 4.43 3.61
CA CYS A 64 4.56 4.87 4.10
C CYS A 64 3.66 5.46 3.03
N HIS A 65 4.17 5.69 1.82
CA HIS A 65 3.40 6.33 0.75
C HIS A 65 2.20 5.47 0.34
N TYR A 66 1.10 6.13 -0.02
CA TYR A 66 -0.14 5.42 -0.36
C TYR A 66 0.04 4.44 -1.53
N THR A 67 0.96 4.72 -2.45
CA THR A 67 1.25 3.83 -3.59
C THR A 67 1.89 2.51 -3.16
N ASN A 68 2.47 2.45 -1.96
CA ASN A 68 3.03 1.22 -1.40
C ASN A 68 2.05 0.50 -0.47
N LEU A 69 0.82 0.98 -0.37
CA LEU A 69 -0.20 0.41 0.52
C LEU A 69 -1.32 -0.22 -0.29
N GLN A 70 -1.84 -1.33 0.21
CA GLN A 70 -2.96 -2.03 -0.41
C GLN A 70 -3.84 -2.68 0.64
N PRO A 71 -5.15 -2.82 0.36
CA PRO A 71 -6.01 -3.59 1.25
C PRO A 71 -5.85 -5.09 0.99
N LEU A 72 -5.74 -5.87 2.06
CA LEU A 72 -5.80 -7.33 2.00
C LEU A 72 -6.75 -7.82 3.07
N LEU A 73 -7.47 -8.91 2.79
CA LEU A 73 -8.19 -9.60 3.85
C LEU A 73 -7.20 -9.95 4.97
N ALA A 74 -7.64 -9.87 6.22
CA ALA A 74 -6.77 -10.12 7.35
C ALA A 74 -6.05 -11.46 7.25
N LYS A 75 -6.75 -12.51 6.82
CA LYS A 75 -6.15 -13.84 6.66
C LYS A 75 -5.06 -13.87 5.58
N ASP A 76 -5.29 -13.18 4.47
CA ASP A 76 -4.33 -13.12 3.36
C ASP A 76 -3.09 -12.36 3.77
N ASN A 77 -3.25 -11.29 4.54
CA ASN A 77 -2.13 -10.51 5.07
C ASN A 77 -1.26 -11.34 6.03
N LEU A 78 -1.90 -12.15 6.88
CA LEU A 78 -1.19 -13.03 7.80
C LEU A 78 -0.43 -14.15 7.07
N GLU A 79 -0.95 -14.62 5.94
CA GLU A 79 -0.32 -15.65 5.11
C GLU A 79 0.74 -15.10 4.17
N LYS A 80 0.71 -13.79 3.88
CA LYS A 80 1.66 -13.16 2.99
C LYS A 80 3.07 -13.25 3.57
N SER A 81 4.02 -13.79 2.77
CA SER A 81 5.41 -13.87 3.18
C SER A 81 6.10 -12.51 2.99
N ASN A 82 7.20 -12.31 3.74
CA ASN A 82 8.05 -11.12 3.60
C ASN A 82 9.13 -11.28 2.53
N THR A 83 8.99 -12.26 1.65
CA THR A 83 9.94 -12.47 0.56
C THR A 83 9.83 -11.33 -0.45
N TRP A 84 10.98 -10.89 -0.93
CA TRP A 84 11.09 -9.81 -1.91
C TRP A 84 12.30 -10.07 -2.78
N ASP A 85 12.08 -10.32 -4.08
CA ASP A 85 13.18 -10.61 -5.01
C ASP A 85 13.34 -9.49 -6.05
N ILE A 86 14.30 -9.68 -6.95
CA ILE A 86 14.60 -8.67 -7.97
C ILE A 86 13.42 -8.44 -8.93
N THR A 87 12.66 -9.48 -9.21
CA THR A 87 11.46 -9.37 -10.06
C THR A 87 10.41 -8.47 -9.40
N ASP A 88 10.17 -8.69 -8.10
CA ASP A 88 9.26 -7.87 -7.31
C ASP A 88 9.70 -6.40 -7.32
N GLU A 89 11.00 -6.15 -7.15
CA GLU A 89 11.56 -4.80 -7.15
C GLU A 89 11.35 -4.09 -8.48
N ILE A 90 11.56 -4.80 -9.59
CA ILE A 90 11.36 -4.25 -10.93
C ILE A 90 9.88 -3.90 -11.15
N GLU A 91 8.98 -4.80 -10.80
CA GLU A 91 7.54 -4.58 -10.93
C GLU A 91 7.07 -3.39 -10.09
N TRP A 92 7.56 -3.30 -8.86
CA TRP A 92 7.23 -2.21 -7.95
C TRP A 92 7.67 -0.85 -8.51
N ASN A 93 8.93 -0.77 -8.98
CA ASN A 93 9.47 0.44 -9.59
C ASN A 93 8.72 0.84 -10.86
N THR A 94 8.38 -0.13 -11.71
CA THR A 94 7.64 0.11 -12.95
C THR A 94 6.26 0.69 -12.65
N LYS A 95 5.56 0.13 -11.67
CA LYS A 95 4.25 0.61 -11.25
C LYS A 95 4.34 2.00 -10.65
N LEU A 96 5.34 2.26 -9.82
CA LEU A 96 5.56 3.56 -9.21
C LEU A 96 5.78 4.63 -10.28
N MET A 97 6.57 4.33 -11.31
CA MET A 97 6.78 5.25 -12.43
C MET A 97 5.51 5.53 -13.21
N LYS A 98 4.66 4.54 -13.44
CA LYS A 98 3.36 4.73 -14.10
C LYS A 98 2.48 5.66 -13.28
N ASP A 99 2.44 5.48 -11.97
CA ASP A 99 1.62 6.31 -11.09
C ASP A 99 2.10 7.76 -11.05
N LEU A 100 3.41 8.00 -11.28
CA LEU A 100 3.98 9.34 -11.32
C LEU A 100 3.71 10.08 -12.63
N PHE A 101 3.50 9.37 -13.73
CA PHE A 101 3.38 9.96 -15.08
C PHE A 101 1.97 9.94 -15.67
N ILE A 102 0.99 9.52 -14.88
CA ILE A 102 -0.41 9.50 -15.34
C ILE A 102 -1.19 10.71 -14.80
#